data_537c232f40ec47127e7eb838f88bda74
#
_entry.id   537c232f40ec47127e7eb838f88bda74
#
_cell.length_a   1.000
_cell.length_b   1.000
_cell.length_c   1.000
_cell.angle_alpha   90.00
_cell.angle_beta   90.00
_cell.angle_gamma   90.00
#
_symmetry.space_group_name_H-M   'P 1'
#
loop_
_entity.id
_entity.type
_entity.pdbx_description
1 polymer ?
#
loop_
_entity_poly.entity_id
_entity_poly.type
_entity_poly.pdbx_seq_one_letter_code
_entity_poly.pdbx_strand_id
1 'polypeptide(L)'
;MPEQRAPTMLCLASYFKGEEFLRECKRQACYVILLTVDSLAEADWPHESIDELCTLPDLADRQEVIRFVSRLARDRQIDRIVALEDYDVEVAATLREHMRCPGMGDTTARYFRDKLAMRVQARDKGIAVPDFVAVLNYDQVRDFTERVSPPWVLKPRAEAAAVGIRKIHGPDDLWPALDELGDRQCFYLLEQFIPGDVYHVDAITSERAVVFSEAHKYGTPPLNVAHEGGIFTTRTLPRWGPETRTLQAMHREVLGALGFVRGVTHTEFIRGHNDNRFYFLETAARAAGAYIVDLVEASTGVNLWAEWARLEIAGGDRPYSPPNHRLDYAGIIISLARQEHPDTSAYQDPEITWRLDRLHHAGLIITSRDPERVRTLLDSYTARFYEDFFATEPLPDKPVS
;
A
#
# COMPACT_ATOMS: atom_id res chain seq x y z
N MET A 1 -10.22 -9.69 38.81
CA MET A 1 -9.26 -9.92 37.72
C MET A 1 -8.27 -8.78 37.77
N PRO A 2 -6.94 -8.98 37.66
CA PRO A 2 -6.06 -7.83 37.62
C PRO A 2 -6.49 -6.91 36.47
N GLU A 3 -6.57 -5.61 36.71
CA GLU A 3 -6.77 -4.60 35.67
C GLU A 3 -5.71 -4.84 34.59
N GLN A 4 -6.14 -5.19 33.39
CA GLN A 4 -5.24 -5.48 32.28
C GLN A 4 -4.63 -4.15 31.86
N ARG A 5 -3.34 -3.95 32.10
CA ARG A 5 -2.61 -2.76 31.67
C ARG A 5 -2.85 -2.54 30.17
N ALA A 6 -3.11 -1.28 29.80
CA ALA A 6 -3.17 -0.94 28.37
C ALA A 6 -1.84 -1.26 27.66
N PRO A 7 -1.85 -1.78 26.44
CA PRO A 7 -0.64 -2.20 25.77
C PRO A 7 0.25 -1.00 25.39
N THR A 8 1.56 -1.24 25.38
CA THR A 8 2.53 -0.32 24.80
C THR A 8 2.73 -0.66 23.33
N MET A 9 2.46 0.31 22.47
CA MET A 9 2.56 0.22 21.02
C MET A 9 3.83 0.94 20.56
N LEU A 10 4.77 0.21 19.95
CA LEU A 10 5.90 0.80 19.23
C LEU A 10 5.54 0.88 17.75
N CYS A 11 5.39 2.08 17.23
CA CYS A 11 5.08 2.37 15.84
C CYS A 11 6.33 2.85 15.12
N LEU A 12 6.66 2.26 13.97
CA LEU A 12 7.77 2.68 13.10
C LEU A 12 7.21 3.41 11.89
N ALA A 13 7.80 4.57 11.55
CA ALA A 13 7.39 5.37 10.41
C ALA A 13 8.59 6.10 9.79
N SER A 14 9.16 5.58 8.70
CA SER A 14 10.18 6.27 7.89
C SER A 14 9.63 7.40 7.04
N TYR A 15 8.30 7.49 6.88
CA TYR A 15 7.56 8.54 6.18
C TYR A 15 6.38 8.99 7.04
N PHE A 16 5.92 10.22 6.80
CA PHE A 16 4.79 10.80 7.54
C PHE A 16 3.48 10.11 7.14
N LYS A 17 3.04 9.17 7.96
CA LYS A 17 1.80 8.38 7.78
C LYS A 17 1.32 7.76 9.09
N GLY A 18 0.04 7.41 9.13
CA GLY A 18 -0.54 6.61 10.21
C GLY A 18 -1.07 7.42 11.38
N GLU A 19 -1.33 8.72 11.20
CA GLU A 19 -1.83 9.60 12.25
C GLU A 19 -3.11 9.05 12.89
N GLU A 20 -4.07 8.53 12.09
CA GLU A 20 -5.29 7.93 12.63
C GLU A 20 -5.05 6.62 13.37
N PHE A 21 -4.02 5.85 13.01
CA PHE A 21 -3.58 4.69 13.79
C PHE A 21 -3.11 5.13 15.19
N LEU A 22 -2.27 6.16 15.27
CA LEU A 22 -1.74 6.72 16.53
C LEU A 22 -2.88 7.28 17.39
N ARG A 23 -3.78 8.06 16.77
CA ARG A 23 -4.96 8.61 17.45
C ARG A 23 -5.86 7.52 18.02
N GLU A 24 -6.10 6.45 17.25
CA GLU A 24 -6.92 5.33 17.73
C GLU A 24 -6.23 4.57 18.87
N CYS A 25 -4.93 4.31 18.79
CA CYS A 25 -4.19 3.72 19.91
C CYS A 25 -4.37 4.54 21.18
N LYS A 26 -4.30 5.87 21.09
CA LYS A 26 -4.50 6.76 22.24
C LYS A 26 -5.95 6.74 22.75
N ARG A 27 -6.95 6.73 21.85
CA ARG A 27 -8.37 6.56 22.23
C ARG A 27 -8.63 5.26 23.00
N GLN A 28 -7.85 4.21 22.69
CA GLN A 28 -7.88 2.91 23.39
C GLN A 28 -6.97 2.86 24.62
N ALA A 29 -6.49 4.00 25.10
CA ALA A 29 -5.61 4.16 26.25
C ALA A 29 -4.26 3.45 26.17
N CYS A 30 -3.76 3.14 24.96
CA CYS A 30 -2.42 2.60 24.77
C CYS A 30 -1.35 3.62 25.15
N TYR A 31 -0.20 3.12 25.60
CA TYR A 31 1.04 3.91 25.62
C TYR A 31 1.67 3.86 24.22
N VAL A 32 1.79 5.00 23.57
CA VAL A 32 2.19 5.11 22.16
C VAL A 32 3.62 5.64 22.06
N ILE A 33 4.51 4.84 21.51
CA ILE A 33 5.88 5.22 21.16
C ILE A 33 5.96 5.30 19.64
N LEU A 34 6.30 6.47 19.11
CA LEU A 34 6.60 6.64 17.69
C LEU A 34 8.11 6.70 17.50
N LEU A 35 8.66 5.78 16.72
CA LEU A 35 10.03 5.79 16.25
C LEU A 35 10.05 6.17 14.77
N THR A 36 10.65 7.32 14.47
CA THR A 36 10.73 7.88 13.12
C THR A 36 12.16 8.31 12.78
N VAL A 37 12.35 8.88 11.60
CA VAL A 37 13.65 9.44 11.18
C VAL A 37 13.81 10.88 11.63
N ASP A 38 15.07 11.32 11.83
CA ASP A 38 15.40 12.68 12.31
C ASP A 38 14.74 13.79 11.45
N SER A 39 14.61 13.57 10.14
CA SER A 39 13.98 14.52 9.22
C SER A 39 12.49 14.73 9.45
N LEU A 40 11.82 13.82 10.17
CA LEU A 40 10.40 13.88 10.50
C LEU A 40 10.15 14.22 11.97
N ALA A 41 11.18 14.60 12.74
CA ALA A 41 11.05 14.95 14.15
C ALA A 41 10.04 16.09 14.39
N GLU A 42 10.04 17.08 13.51
CA GLU A 42 9.19 18.28 13.56
C GLU A 42 7.98 18.21 12.60
N ALA A 43 7.69 17.03 12.04
CA ALA A 43 6.51 16.85 11.18
C ALA A 43 5.21 17.03 12.02
N ASP A 44 4.09 17.27 11.33
CA ASP A 44 2.79 17.54 11.96
C ASP A 44 2.14 16.27 12.55
N TRP A 45 2.91 15.55 13.36
CA TRP A 45 2.44 14.38 14.06
C TRP A 45 1.33 14.74 15.07
N PRO A 46 0.38 13.83 15.33
CA PRO A 46 -0.64 14.02 16.37
C PRO A 46 0.01 13.89 17.78
N HIS A 47 0.78 14.91 18.19
CA HIS A 47 1.58 14.91 19.43
C HIS A 47 0.75 14.58 20.67
N GLU A 48 -0.54 14.94 20.68
CA GLU A 48 -1.49 14.61 21.75
C GLU A 48 -1.75 13.09 21.86
N SER A 49 -1.41 12.35 20.80
CA SER A 49 -1.63 10.90 20.70
C SER A 49 -0.33 10.08 20.82
N ILE A 50 0.80 10.75 21.07
CA ILE A 50 2.12 10.14 21.19
C ILE A 50 2.66 10.40 22.60
N ASP A 51 2.93 9.33 23.35
CA ASP A 51 3.51 9.46 24.69
C ASP A 51 5.03 9.66 24.64
N GLU A 52 5.67 9.09 23.61
CA GLU A 52 7.12 9.21 23.42
C GLU A 52 7.45 9.24 21.92
N LEU A 53 8.04 10.33 21.45
CA LEU A 53 8.58 10.49 20.10
C LEU A 53 10.09 10.24 20.15
N CYS A 54 10.55 9.28 19.37
CA CYS A 54 11.95 8.91 19.25
C CYS A 54 12.40 9.03 17.79
N THR A 55 13.64 9.45 17.57
CA THR A 55 14.20 9.54 16.22
C THR A 55 15.52 8.82 16.08
N LEU A 56 15.80 8.37 14.86
CA LEU A 56 17.08 7.85 14.41
C LEU A 56 17.40 8.48 13.04
N PRO A 57 18.69 8.54 12.64
CA PRO A 57 19.05 9.04 11.31
C PRO A 57 18.43 8.24 10.17
N ASP A 58 18.30 6.92 10.33
CA ASP A 58 17.74 6.01 9.35
C ASP A 58 17.16 4.77 10.06
N LEU A 59 15.97 4.35 9.68
CA LEU A 59 15.35 3.11 10.16
C LEU A 59 15.78 1.88 9.33
N ALA A 60 16.46 2.04 8.21
CA ALA A 60 16.99 0.93 7.42
C ALA A 60 18.21 0.27 8.09
N ASP A 61 18.94 0.96 8.99
CA ASP A 61 19.99 0.34 9.80
C ASP A 61 19.37 -0.54 10.90
N ARG A 62 19.05 -1.79 10.53
CA ARG A 62 18.44 -2.79 11.43
C ARG A 62 19.20 -2.96 12.73
N GLN A 63 20.54 -2.89 12.71
CA GLN A 63 21.36 -3.10 13.92
C GLN A 63 21.23 -1.92 14.88
N GLU A 64 21.21 -0.69 14.37
CA GLU A 64 20.99 0.49 15.20
C GLU A 64 19.57 0.51 15.77
N VAL A 65 18.56 0.20 14.96
CA VAL A 65 17.17 0.12 15.43
C VAL A 65 17.03 -0.95 16.53
N ILE A 66 17.63 -2.14 16.38
CA ILE A 66 17.61 -3.19 17.41
C ILE A 66 18.27 -2.69 18.71
N ARG A 67 19.46 -2.06 18.61
CA ARG A 67 20.15 -1.52 19.79
C ARG A 67 19.34 -0.44 20.49
N PHE A 68 18.75 0.46 19.73
CA PHE A 68 17.91 1.53 20.25
C PHE A 68 16.69 1.00 20.98
N VAL A 69 15.90 0.15 20.33
CA VAL A 69 14.67 -0.43 20.90
C VAL A 69 14.99 -1.33 22.12
N SER A 70 16.11 -2.07 22.08
CA SER A 70 16.55 -2.87 23.22
C SER A 70 16.94 -2.01 24.43
N ARG A 71 17.50 -0.80 24.22
CA ARG A 71 17.75 0.17 25.31
C ARG A 71 16.43 0.68 25.88
N LEU A 72 15.51 1.09 25.03
CA LEU A 72 14.17 1.55 25.41
C LEU A 72 13.42 0.51 26.23
N ALA A 73 13.54 -0.76 25.85
CA ALA A 73 12.87 -1.87 26.52
C ALA A 73 13.44 -2.22 27.90
N ARG A 74 14.54 -1.62 28.34
CA ARG A 74 15.07 -1.83 29.73
C ARG A 74 14.13 -1.29 30.78
N ASP A 75 13.43 -0.21 30.46
CA ASP A 75 12.55 0.50 31.41
C ASP A 75 11.09 0.40 31.00
N ARG A 76 10.78 -0.24 29.87
CA ARG A 76 9.43 -0.36 29.31
C ARG A 76 9.17 -1.74 28.71
N GLN A 77 8.01 -2.27 28.97
CA GLN A 77 7.52 -3.42 28.24
C GLN A 77 6.89 -2.96 26.93
N ILE A 78 7.39 -3.47 25.81
CA ILE A 78 6.80 -3.27 24.47
C ILE A 78 5.91 -4.46 24.16
N ASP A 79 4.62 -4.24 23.94
CA ASP A 79 3.64 -5.32 23.73
C ASP A 79 3.38 -5.57 22.26
N ARG A 80 3.45 -4.52 21.42
CA ARG A 80 3.22 -4.58 19.96
C ARG A 80 4.22 -3.71 19.23
N ILE A 81 4.60 -4.15 18.04
CA ILE A 81 5.49 -3.42 17.13
C ILE A 81 4.80 -3.36 15.76
N VAL A 82 4.56 -2.17 15.24
CA VAL A 82 3.80 -1.94 14.00
C VAL A 82 4.59 -1.05 13.06
N ALA A 83 4.74 -1.48 11.81
CA ALA A 83 5.28 -0.65 10.73
C ALA A 83 4.13 0.09 10.06
N LEU A 84 4.10 1.41 10.14
CA LEU A 84 3.06 2.25 9.52
C LEU A 84 3.33 2.47 8.02
N GLU A 85 4.56 2.14 7.56
CA GLU A 85 4.98 2.31 6.17
C GLU A 85 5.64 1.02 5.62
N ASP A 86 5.63 0.85 4.30
CA ASP A 86 6.18 -0.32 3.61
C ASP A 86 7.65 -0.58 3.94
N TYR A 87 8.45 0.47 3.96
CA TYR A 87 9.91 0.38 4.17
C TYR A 87 10.25 -0.17 5.56
N ASP A 88 9.36 0.00 6.53
CA ASP A 88 9.58 -0.42 7.92
C ASP A 88 9.10 -1.84 8.22
N VAL A 89 8.41 -2.49 7.28
CA VAL A 89 7.79 -3.81 7.50
C VAL A 89 8.81 -4.89 7.88
N GLU A 90 9.96 -4.93 7.19
CA GLU A 90 11.02 -5.91 7.50
C GLU A 90 11.73 -5.59 8.81
N VAL A 91 11.99 -4.33 9.10
CA VAL A 91 12.62 -3.91 10.37
C VAL A 91 11.69 -4.22 11.56
N ALA A 92 10.40 -3.91 11.42
CA ALA A 92 9.42 -4.27 12.45
C ALA A 92 9.32 -5.78 12.66
N ALA A 93 9.46 -6.59 11.60
CA ALA A 93 9.48 -8.05 11.71
C ALA A 93 10.72 -8.55 12.46
N THR A 94 11.90 -8.02 12.11
CA THR A 94 13.15 -8.32 12.83
C THR A 94 13.05 -7.94 14.31
N LEU A 95 12.48 -6.78 14.62
CA LEU A 95 12.25 -6.34 16.00
C LEU A 95 11.29 -7.27 16.75
N ARG A 96 10.17 -7.69 16.12
CA ARG A 96 9.22 -8.62 16.74
C ARG A 96 9.90 -9.95 17.10
N GLU A 97 10.72 -10.49 16.21
CA GLU A 97 11.47 -11.72 16.48
C GLU A 97 12.52 -11.52 17.59
N HIS A 98 13.26 -10.40 17.57
CA HIS A 98 14.25 -10.08 18.58
C HIS A 98 13.62 -9.89 19.98
N MET A 99 12.54 -9.11 20.05
CA MET A 99 11.84 -8.76 21.28
C MET A 99 10.83 -9.82 21.75
N ARG A 100 10.59 -10.86 20.94
CA ARG A 100 9.55 -11.89 21.17
C ARG A 100 8.14 -11.30 21.25
N CYS A 101 7.90 -10.21 20.51
CA CYS A 101 6.58 -9.63 20.36
C CYS A 101 5.76 -10.41 19.32
N PRO A 102 4.43 -10.55 19.52
CA PRO A 102 3.55 -11.18 18.54
C PRO A 102 3.51 -10.40 17.23
N GLY A 103 3.34 -11.11 16.11
CA GLY A 103 3.16 -10.54 14.79
C GLY A 103 3.95 -11.25 13.70
N MET A 104 3.95 -10.65 12.52
CA MET A 104 4.64 -11.18 11.35
C MET A 104 6.15 -11.12 11.53
N GLY A 105 6.84 -12.26 11.40
CA GLY A 105 8.29 -12.38 11.46
C GLY A 105 8.96 -12.20 10.10
N ASP A 106 10.32 -12.22 10.08
CA ASP A 106 11.16 -11.87 8.93
C ASP A 106 10.82 -12.67 7.66
N THR A 107 10.61 -13.97 7.77
CA THR A 107 10.32 -14.80 6.59
C THR A 107 9.01 -14.40 5.90
N THR A 108 7.96 -14.16 6.69
CA THR A 108 6.65 -13.74 6.18
C THR A 108 6.68 -12.30 5.69
N ALA A 109 7.33 -11.39 6.39
CA ALA A 109 7.46 -9.97 6.04
C ALA A 109 8.04 -9.79 4.63
N ARG A 110 8.99 -10.62 4.25
CA ARG A 110 9.61 -10.61 2.94
C ARG A 110 8.60 -10.81 1.80
N TYR A 111 7.55 -11.61 2.01
CA TYR A 111 6.48 -11.80 1.03
C TYR A 111 5.55 -10.59 0.87
N PHE A 112 5.71 -9.56 1.70
CA PHE A 112 4.97 -8.30 1.61
C PHE A 112 5.84 -7.12 1.19
N ARG A 113 7.13 -7.37 0.89
CA ARG A 113 8.09 -6.35 0.45
C ARG A 113 8.81 -6.73 -0.83
N ASP A 114 9.31 -7.96 -0.93
CA ASP A 114 10.10 -8.43 -2.07
C ASP A 114 9.20 -8.99 -3.17
N LYS A 115 9.01 -8.23 -4.27
CA LYS A 115 8.18 -8.62 -5.40
C LYS A 115 8.59 -9.95 -6.03
N LEU A 116 9.89 -10.29 -6.02
CA LEU A 116 10.35 -11.60 -6.48
C LEU A 116 9.88 -12.71 -5.54
N ALA A 117 10.01 -12.52 -4.23
CA ALA A 117 9.52 -13.48 -3.26
C ALA A 117 7.98 -13.65 -3.35
N MET A 118 7.23 -12.56 -3.55
CA MET A 118 5.78 -12.60 -3.81
C MET A 118 5.45 -13.46 -5.03
N ARG A 119 6.16 -13.22 -6.16
CA ARG A 119 5.95 -13.93 -7.43
C ARG A 119 6.22 -15.41 -7.30
N VAL A 120 7.36 -15.78 -6.70
CA VAL A 120 7.76 -17.17 -6.50
C VAL A 120 6.71 -17.88 -5.64
N GLN A 121 6.37 -17.32 -4.49
CA GLN A 121 5.43 -17.93 -3.57
C GLN A 121 4.03 -18.07 -4.17
N ALA A 122 3.53 -17.03 -4.85
CA ALA A 122 2.22 -17.06 -5.49
C ALA A 122 2.17 -18.11 -6.61
N ARG A 123 3.17 -18.12 -7.51
CA ARG A 123 3.28 -19.11 -8.58
C ARG A 123 3.31 -20.53 -8.04
N ASP A 124 4.13 -20.79 -7.03
CA ASP A 124 4.31 -22.13 -6.44
C ASP A 124 3.03 -22.63 -5.73
N LYS A 125 2.11 -21.72 -5.41
CA LYS A 125 0.77 -22.00 -4.89
C LYS A 125 -0.32 -22.01 -5.98
N GLY A 126 0.06 -21.88 -7.27
CA GLY A 126 -0.88 -21.93 -8.38
C GLY A 126 -1.67 -20.65 -8.64
N ILE A 127 -1.30 -19.53 -7.98
CA ILE A 127 -1.92 -18.23 -8.22
C ILE A 127 -1.33 -17.65 -9.51
N ALA A 128 -2.20 -17.14 -10.38
CA ALA A 128 -1.77 -16.52 -11.63
C ALA A 128 -0.97 -15.23 -11.34
N VAL A 129 0.23 -15.18 -11.88
CA VAL A 129 1.15 -14.03 -11.87
C VAL A 129 1.67 -13.81 -13.29
N PRO A 130 2.08 -12.58 -13.66
CA PRO A 130 2.83 -12.40 -14.92
C PRO A 130 4.07 -13.31 -14.95
N ASP A 131 4.46 -13.78 -16.11
CA ASP A 131 5.73 -14.50 -16.26
C ASP A 131 6.90 -13.63 -15.83
N PHE A 132 7.87 -14.20 -15.10
CA PHE A 132 8.96 -13.43 -14.53
C PHE A 132 10.26 -14.22 -14.41
N VAL A 133 11.36 -13.50 -14.27
CA VAL A 133 12.68 -14.05 -13.97
C VAL A 133 13.44 -13.13 -13.00
N ALA A 134 14.22 -13.73 -12.11
CA ALA A 134 15.17 -12.98 -11.27
C ALA A 134 16.36 -12.51 -12.12
N VAL A 135 16.80 -11.26 -11.96
CA VAL A 135 17.99 -10.74 -12.64
C VAL A 135 19.24 -11.15 -11.84
N LEU A 136 19.51 -12.45 -11.80
CA LEU A 136 20.63 -13.05 -11.07
C LEU A 136 21.52 -13.91 -11.96
N ASN A 137 20.94 -14.62 -12.94
CA ASN A 137 21.65 -15.49 -13.85
C ASN A 137 21.29 -15.11 -15.29
N TYR A 138 22.28 -14.74 -16.10
CA TYR A 138 22.06 -14.24 -17.46
C TYR A 138 21.53 -15.30 -18.42
N ASP A 139 21.84 -16.58 -18.21
CA ASP A 139 21.28 -17.64 -19.05
C ASP A 139 19.78 -17.78 -18.78
N GLN A 140 19.35 -17.71 -17.52
CA GLN A 140 17.92 -17.68 -17.19
C GLN A 140 17.20 -16.44 -17.75
N VAL A 141 17.88 -15.28 -17.77
CA VAL A 141 17.33 -14.05 -18.38
C VAL A 141 17.19 -14.23 -19.89
N ARG A 142 18.18 -14.83 -20.59
CA ARG A 142 18.11 -15.15 -22.03
C ARG A 142 16.96 -16.11 -22.31
N ASP A 143 16.89 -17.24 -21.59
CA ASP A 143 15.81 -18.23 -21.73
C ASP A 143 14.43 -17.58 -21.54
N PHE A 144 14.31 -16.65 -20.59
CA PHE A 144 13.08 -15.90 -20.39
C PHE A 144 12.75 -15.03 -21.60
N THR A 145 13.71 -14.26 -22.12
CA THR A 145 13.49 -13.35 -23.25
C THR A 145 13.23 -14.06 -24.57
N GLU A 146 13.70 -15.30 -24.74
CA GLU A 146 13.38 -16.17 -25.88
C GLU A 146 11.95 -16.72 -25.80
N ARG A 147 11.46 -17.02 -24.60
CA ARG A 147 10.14 -17.62 -24.35
C ARG A 147 9.02 -16.58 -24.22
N VAL A 148 9.30 -15.45 -23.63
CA VAL A 148 8.32 -14.38 -23.33
C VAL A 148 8.58 -13.20 -24.25
N SER A 149 7.63 -12.91 -25.14
CA SER A 149 7.75 -11.78 -26.07
C SER A 149 7.70 -10.43 -25.33
N PRO A 150 8.48 -9.41 -25.78
CA PRO A 150 8.39 -8.06 -25.23
C PRO A 150 7.02 -7.41 -25.54
N PRO A 151 6.65 -6.30 -24.88
CA PRO A 151 7.48 -5.59 -23.90
C PRO A 151 7.56 -6.29 -22.54
N TRP A 152 8.64 -6.01 -21.81
CA TRP A 152 8.85 -6.47 -20.45
C TRP A 152 8.85 -5.30 -19.48
N VAL A 153 8.79 -5.59 -18.18
CA VAL A 153 8.94 -4.64 -17.08
C VAL A 153 10.14 -5.03 -16.24
N LEU A 154 11.17 -4.21 -16.25
CA LEU A 154 12.30 -4.31 -15.33
C LEU A 154 11.98 -3.46 -14.10
N LYS A 155 11.85 -4.09 -12.93
CA LYS A 155 11.42 -3.38 -11.72
C LYS A 155 12.21 -3.78 -10.47
N PRO A 156 12.44 -2.81 -9.56
CA PRO A 156 13.04 -3.10 -8.25
C PRO A 156 12.16 -4.08 -7.46
N ARG A 157 12.81 -4.95 -6.68
CA ARG A 157 12.12 -5.95 -5.86
C ARG A 157 11.40 -5.35 -4.66
N ALA A 158 11.96 -4.28 -4.07
CA ALA A 158 11.52 -3.76 -2.78
C ALA A 158 11.12 -2.26 -2.78
N GLU A 159 10.97 -1.64 -3.95
CA GLU A 159 10.50 -0.26 -4.07
C GLU A 159 8.97 -0.17 -4.13
N ALA A 160 8.43 1.02 -3.86
CA ALA A 160 7.02 1.36 -3.91
C ALA A 160 6.75 2.51 -4.91
N ALA A 161 5.48 2.83 -5.16
CA ALA A 161 5.06 3.97 -5.98
C ALA A 161 5.65 4.02 -7.40
N ALA A 162 5.84 2.87 -8.03
CA ALA A 162 6.42 2.72 -9.39
C ALA A 162 7.84 3.29 -9.58
N VAL A 163 8.56 3.64 -8.50
CA VAL A 163 9.93 4.13 -8.56
C VAL A 163 10.86 3.07 -9.15
N GLY A 164 11.72 3.49 -10.09
CA GLY A 164 12.73 2.63 -10.72
C GLY A 164 12.20 1.56 -11.66
N ILE A 165 10.90 1.55 -11.96
CA ILE A 165 10.32 0.64 -12.96
C ILE A 165 10.67 1.14 -14.35
N ARG A 166 11.10 0.24 -15.24
CA ARG A 166 11.39 0.53 -16.64
C ARG A 166 10.62 -0.41 -17.56
N LYS A 167 9.95 0.13 -18.57
CA LYS A 167 9.37 -0.65 -19.66
C LYS A 167 10.46 -0.94 -20.68
N ILE A 168 10.64 -2.18 -21.04
CA ILE A 168 11.70 -2.71 -21.91
C ILE A 168 11.05 -3.25 -23.18
N HIS A 169 11.37 -2.67 -24.33
CA HIS A 169 10.73 -3.00 -25.60
C HIS A 169 11.44 -4.13 -26.37
N GLY A 170 12.62 -4.54 -25.92
CA GLY A 170 13.36 -5.63 -26.52
C GLY A 170 14.73 -5.84 -25.88
N PRO A 171 15.51 -6.82 -26.42
CA PRO A 171 16.86 -7.09 -25.93
C PRO A 171 17.80 -5.90 -26.02
N ASP A 172 17.63 -5.03 -27.04
CA ASP A 172 18.44 -3.84 -27.24
C ASP A 172 18.26 -2.77 -26.15
N ASP A 173 17.12 -2.79 -25.46
CA ASP A 173 16.87 -1.94 -24.30
C ASP A 173 17.30 -2.64 -22.99
N LEU A 174 17.16 -3.97 -22.93
CA LEU A 174 17.38 -4.73 -21.69
C LEU A 174 18.84 -4.73 -21.25
N TRP A 175 19.75 -5.15 -22.15
CA TRP A 175 21.14 -5.32 -21.77
C TRP A 175 21.82 -4.02 -21.37
N PRO A 176 21.62 -2.89 -22.09
CA PRO A 176 22.12 -1.58 -21.62
C PRO A 176 21.54 -1.16 -20.27
N ALA A 177 20.25 -1.44 -20.00
CA ALA A 177 19.63 -1.13 -18.70
C ALA A 177 20.24 -1.96 -17.57
N LEU A 178 20.57 -3.23 -17.78
CA LEU A 178 21.26 -4.06 -16.80
C LEU A 178 22.71 -3.60 -16.58
N ASP A 179 23.43 -3.23 -17.65
CA ASP A 179 24.80 -2.68 -17.55
C ASP A 179 24.82 -1.37 -16.75
N GLU A 180 23.83 -0.49 -16.96
CA GLU A 180 23.68 0.76 -16.16
C GLU A 180 23.44 0.47 -14.68
N LEU A 181 22.66 -0.56 -14.36
CA LEU A 181 22.40 -0.96 -12.97
C LEU A 181 23.65 -1.55 -12.31
N GLY A 182 24.55 -2.20 -13.09
CA GLY A 182 25.71 -2.88 -12.56
C GLY A 182 25.32 -3.90 -11.48
N ASP A 183 26.04 -3.92 -10.35
CA ASP A 183 25.76 -4.87 -9.26
C ASP A 183 24.38 -4.69 -8.62
N ARG A 184 23.74 -3.52 -8.78
CA ARG A 184 22.37 -3.29 -8.27
C ARG A 184 21.31 -4.10 -8.98
N GLN A 185 21.59 -4.67 -10.16
CA GLN A 185 20.65 -5.50 -10.91
C GLN A 185 20.12 -6.70 -10.09
N CYS A 186 20.90 -7.21 -9.13
CA CYS A 186 20.47 -8.29 -8.25
C CYS A 186 19.24 -7.96 -7.38
N PHE A 187 18.92 -6.67 -7.24
CA PHE A 187 17.71 -6.16 -6.58
C PHE A 187 16.56 -5.93 -7.54
N TYR A 188 16.61 -6.45 -8.77
CA TYR A 188 15.59 -6.30 -9.80
C TYR A 188 15.03 -7.66 -10.23
N LEU A 189 13.84 -7.63 -10.80
CA LEU A 189 13.23 -8.71 -11.55
C LEU A 189 12.78 -8.20 -12.91
N LEU A 190 12.78 -9.09 -13.90
CA LEU A 190 12.19 -8.86 -15.21
C LEU A 190 10.87 -9.61 -15.29
N GLU A 191 9.82 -8.95 -15.75
CA GLU A 191 8.45 -9.47 -15.77
C GLU A 191 7.80 -9.22 -17.13
N GLN A 192 6.92 -10.09 -17.56
CA GLN A 192 6.07 -9.85 -18.73
C GLN A 192 5.21 -8.61 -18.48
N PHE A 193 5.19 -7.69 -19.42
CA PHE A 193 4.22 -6.60 -19.41
C PHE A 193 2.86 -7.13 -19.87
N ILE A 194 1.86 -6.99 -19.04
CA ILE A 194 0.48 -7.35 -19.37
C ILE A 194 -0.30 -6.06 -19.66
N PRO A 195 -0.72 -5.81 -20.92
CA PRO A 195 -1.67 -4.75 -21.19
C PRO A 195 -3.01 -5.05 -20.51
N GLY A 196 -3.46 -4.19 -19.61
CA GLY A 196 -4.64 -4.50 -18.82
C GLY A 196 -5.11 -3.36 -17.92
N ASP A 197 -6.27 -3.58 -17.34
CA ASP A 197 -6.83 -2.73 -16.29
C ASP A 197 -6.30 -3.17 -14.93
N VAL A 198 -5.95 -2.22 -14.07
CA VAL A 198 -5.46 -2.50 -12.72
C VAL A 198 -6.56 -2.30 -11.68
N TYR A 199 -6.60 -3.20 -10.72
CA TYR A 199 -7.56 -3.27 -9.64
C TYR A 199 -6.83 -3.39 -8.31
N HIS A 200 -7.50 -3.00 -7.22
CA HIS A 200 -6.98 -3.26 -5.89
C HIS A 200 -8.07 -3.75 -4.93
N VAL A 201 -7.62 -4.47 -3.92
CA VAL A 201 -8.44 -4.90 -2.79
C VAL A 201 -7.78 -4.42 -1.51
N ASP A 202 -8.53 -3.62 -0.75
CA ASP A 202 -8.16 -3.14 0.58
C ASP A 202 -8.92 -3.94 1.62
N ALA A 203 -8.20 -4.52 2.59
CA ALA A 203 -8.81 -5.52 3.46
C ALA A 203 -8.27 -5.47 4.89
N ILE A 204 -9.10 -6.00 5.81
CA ILE A 204 -8.75 -6.31 7.18
C ILE A 204 -8.76 -7.83 7.33
N THR A 205 -7.65 -8.37 7.84
CA THR A 205 -7.49 -9.80 8.14
C THR A 205 -7.30 -9.99 9.63
N SER A 206 -8.09 -10.86 10.23
CA SER A 206 -7.98 -11.28 11.62
C SER A 206 -7.86 -12.79 11.68
N GLU A 207 -6.80 -13.30 12.31
CA GLU A 207 -6.56 -14.73 12.51
C GLU A 207 -6.73 -15.55 11.21
N ARG A 208 -6.08 -15.11 10.13
CA ARG A 208 -6.11 -15.68 8.78
C ARG A 208 -7.44 -15.54 8.03
N ALA A 209 -8.47 -14.98 8.66
CA ALA A 209 -9.74 -14.72 8.02
C ALA A 209 -9.82 -13.27 7.53
N VAL A 210 -10.09 -13.06 6.26
CA VAL A 210 -10.44 -11.73 5.73
C VAL A 210 -11.83 -11.39 6.24
N VAL A 211 -11.90 -10.44 7.18
CA VAL A 211 -13.15 -10.06 7.87
C VAL A 211 -13.81 -8.83 7.27
N PHE A 212 -13.05 -8.05 6.48
CA PHE A 212 -13.54 -6.93 5.68
C PHE A 212 -12.70 -6.83 4.40
N SER A 213 -13.35 -6.52 3.27
CA SER A 213 -12.62 -6.21 2.03
C SER A 213 -13.47 -5.40 1.07
N GLU A 214 -12.89 -4.36 0.48
CA GLU A 214 -13.46 -3.59 -0.62
C GLU A 214 -12.58 -3.72 -1.87
N ALA A 215 -13.22 -3.90 -3.01
CA ALA A 215 -12.55 -4.00 -4.30
C ALA A 215 -12.77 -2.74 -5.14
N HIS A 216 -11.72 -2.29 -5.77
CA HIS A 216 -11.66 -1.05 -6.52
C HIS A 216 -11.04 -1.24 -7.90
N LYS A 217 -11.28 -0.31 -8.79
CA LYS A 217 -10.65 -0.24 -10.11
C LYS A 217 -10.01 1.13 -10.30
N TYR A 218 -8.73 1.16 -10.67
CA TYR A 218 -8.07 2.38 -11.13
C TYR A 218 -8.66 2.85 -12.48
N GLY A 219 -8.73 4.15 -12.68
CA GLY A 219 -9.11 4.72 -13.99
C GLY A 219 -7.98 4.52 -14.99
N THR A 220 -6.80 5.05 -14.67
CA THR A 220 -5.55 4.80 -15.41
C THR A 220 -4.64 3.95 -14.54
N PRO A 221 -3.95 2.92 -15.09
CA PRO A 221 -3.00 2.13 -14.32
C PRO A 221 -1.96 3.01 -13.61
N PRO A 222 -1.64 2.76 -12.32
CA PRO A 222 -0.71 3.60 -11.56
C PRO A 222 0.66 3.78 -12.23
N LEU A 223 1.16 2.74 -12.91
CA LEU A 223 2.41 2.82 -13.69
C LEU A 223 2.35 3.90 -14.79
N ASN A 224 1.23 3.98 -15.51
CA ASN A 224 1.06 4.98 -16.56
C ASN A 224 0.94 6.38 -15.95
N VAL A 225 0.19 6.55 -14.85
CA VAL A 225 0.08 7.84 -14.14
C VAL A 225 1.45 8.31 -13.69
N ALA A 226 2.27 7.42 -13.12
CA ALA A 226 3.59 7.75 -12.62
C ALA A 226 4.58 8.13 -13.74
N HIS A 227 4.58 7.41 -14.87
CA HIS A 227 5.59 7.57 -15.94
C HIS A 227 5.20 8.56 -17.03
N GLU A 228 3.93 8.62 -17.36
CA GLU A 228 3.42 9.45 -18.46
C GLU A 228 2.81 10.76 -17.95
N GLY A 229 2.66 10.86 -16.63
CA GLY A 229 1.83 11.88 -16.00
C GLY A 229 0.36 11.55 -16.15
N GLY A 230 -0.48 12.12 -15.28
CA GLY A 230 -1.91 11.91 -15.39
C GLY A 230 -2.65 12.18 -14.09
N ILE A 231 -3.94 12.07 -14.18
CA ILE A 231 -4.84 12.23 -13.04
C ILE A 231 -5.08 10.86 -12.43
N PHE A 232 -4.78 10.76 -11.14
CA PHE A 232 -5.06 9.55 -10.38
C PHE A 232 -6.56 9.44 -10.09
N THR A 233 -7.17 8.33 -10.47
CA THR A 233 -8.54 8.00 -10.10
C THR A 233 -8.66 6.53 -9.72
N THR A 234 -9.47 6.25 -8.71
CA THR A 234 -9.93 4.90 -8.41
C THR A 234 -11.36 4.93 -7.87
N ARG A 235 -12.10 3.85 -8.03
CA ARG A 235 -13.50 3.75 -7.60
C ARG A 235 -13.85 2.37 -7.11
N THR A 236 -14.81 2.31 -6.17
CA THR A 236 -15.40 1.07 -5.68
C THR A 236 -16.10 0.32 -6.82
N LEU A 237 -15.87 -0.98 -6.92
CA LEU A 237 -16.57 -1.86 -7.85
C LEU A 237 -17.98 -2.22 -7.36
N PRO A 238 -18.89 -2.59 -8.27
CA PRO A 238 -20.17 -3.19 -7.86
C PRO A 238 -19.94 -4.42 -6.96
N ARG A 239 -20.33 -4.34 -5.70
CA ARG A 239 -19.99 -5.33 -4.64
C ARG A 239 -20.41 -6.77 -4.97
N TRP A 240 -21.52 -6.93 -5.66
CA TRP A 240 -22.05 -8.23 -6.04
C TRP A 240 -21.66 -8.64 -7.47
N GLY A 241 -20.81 -7.85 -8.12
CA GLY A 241 -20.33 -8.09 -9.47
C GLY A 241 -19.39 -9.31 -9.57
N PRO A 242 -19.26 -9.91 -10.76
CA PRO A 242 -18.36 -11.03 -10.96
C PRO A 242 -16.89 -10.65 -10.75
N GLU A 243 -16.49 -9.45 -11.15
CA GLU A 243 -15.12 -8.94 -10.95
C GLU A 243 -14.78 -8.88 -9.46
N THR A 244 -15.66 -8.27 -8.64
CA THR A 244 -15.47 -8.15 -7.18
C THR A 244 -15.33 -9.51 -6.54
N ARG A 245 -16.21 -10.47 -6.88
CA ARG A 245 -16.13 -11.84 -6.33
C ARG A 245 -14.83 -12.54 -6.69
N THR A 246 -14.38 -12.39 -7.94
CA THR A 246 -13.11 -12.98 -8.40
C THR A 246 -11.93 -12.37 -7.66
N LEU A 247 -11.86 -11.04 -7.58
CA LEU A 247 -10.79 -10.32 -6.89
C LEU A 247 -10.71 -10.68 -5.41
N GLN A 248 -11.85 -10.70 -4.71
CA GLN A 248 -11.91 -11.07 -3.29
C GLN A 248 -11.54 -12.55 -3.06
N ALA A 249 -11.85 -13.45 -3.99
CA ALA A 249 -11.43 -14.85 -3.92
C ALA A 249 -9.92 -14.97 -4.09
N MET A 250 -9.36 -14.38 -5.16
CA MET A 250 -7.90 -14.36 -5.39
C MET A 250 -7.14 -13.69 -4.25
N HIS A 251 -7.66 -12.59 -3.70
CA HIS A 251 -7.06 -11.91 -2.56
C HIS A 251 -6.93 -12.85 -1.35
N ARG A 252 -7.99 -13.60 -1.00
CA ARG A 252 -7.92 -14.60 0.08
C ARG A 252 -6.89 -15.70 -0.20
N GLU A 253 -6.81 -16.16 -1.44
CA GLU A 253 -5.80 -17.15 -1.87
C GLU A 253 -4.38 -16.59 -1.74
N VAL A 254 -4.16 -15.35 -2.17
CA VAL A 254 -2.86 -14.65 -2.05
C VAL A 254 -2.45 -14.54 -0.58
N LEU A 255 -3.30 -14.01 0.29
CA LEU A 255 -2.97 -13.85 1.71
C LEU A 255 -2.72 -15.20 2.39
N GLY A 256 -3.50 -16.22 2.06
CA GLY A 256 -3.27 -17.59 2.53
C GLY A 256 -1.94 -18.17 2.08
N ALA A 257 -1.58 -17.98 0.80
CA ALA A 257 -0.32 -18.43 0.20
C ALA A 257 0.91 -17.74 0.81
N LEU A 258 0.80 -16.44 1.10
CA LEU A 258 1.86 -15.63 1.71
C LEU A 258 1.92 -15.78 3.24
N GLY A 259 0.95 -16.45 3.85
CA GLY A 259 0.91 -16.72 5.28
C GLY A 259 0.51 -15.53 6.15
N PHE A 260 -0.29 -14.60 5.63
CA PHE A 260 -0.77 -13.44 6.38
C PHE A 260 -1.75 -13.86 7.49
N VAL A 261 -1.50 -13.40 8.69
CA VAL A 261 -2.31 -13.76 9.87
C VAL A 261 -3.21 -12.64 10.31
N ARG A 262 -2.67 -11.40 10.39
CA ARG A 262 -3.37 -10.25 10.96
C ARG A 262 -2.82 -8.94 10.42
N GLY A 263 -3.69 -7.96 10.24
CA GLY A 263 -3.38 -6.61 9.82
C GLY A 263 -4.31 -6.12 8.71
N VAL A 264 -3.93 -5.01 8.13
CA VAL A 264 -4.54 -4.46 6.92
C VAL A 264 -3.64 -4.72 5.72
N THR A 265 -4.25 -4.85 4.54
CA THR A 265 -3.51 -5.07 3.29
C THR A 265 -4.09 -4.25 2.15
N HIS A 266 -3.20 -3.82 1.28
CA HIS A 266 -3.51 -3.28 -0.04
C HIS A 266 -2.93 -4.24 -1.08
N THR A 267 -3.78 -4.83 -1.92
CA THR A 267 -3.37 -5.87 -2.88
C THR A 267 -3.79 -5.50 -4.28
N GLU A 268 -2.84 -5.51 -5.22
CA GLU A 268 -3.07 -5.13 -6.61
C GLU A 268 -3.14 -6.34 -7.55
N PHE A 269 -4.03 -6.22 -8.53
CA PHE A 269 -4.26 -7.19 -9.59
C PHE A 269 -4.35 -6.49 -10.94
N ILE A 270 -3.93 -7.17 -12.01
CA ILE A 270 -4.17 -6.72 -13.37
C ILE A 270 -5.05 -7.72 -14.12
N ARG A 271 -6.04 -7.22 -14.85
CA ARG A 271 -6.85 -8.01 -15.77
C ARG A 271 -6.36 -7.78 -17.19
N GLY A 272 -5.75 -8.81 -17.77
CA GLY A 272 -5.21 -8.74 -19.12
C GLY A 272 -6.29 -8.49 -20.17
N HIS A 273 -6.04 -7.57 -21.11
CA HIS A 273 -6.97 -7.27 -22.20
C HIS A 273 -7.06 -8.41 -23.22
N ASN A 274 -5.96 -9.19 -23.38
CA ASN A 274 -5.88 -10.24 -24.40
C ASN A 274 -6.60 -11.52 -23.99
N ASP A 275 -6.57 -11.87 -22.71
CA ASP A 275 -7.08 -13.16 -22.20
C ASP A 275 -8.15 -13.04 -21.14
N ASN A 276 -8.43 -11.80 -20.73
CA ASN A 276 -9.45 -11.47 -19.74
C ASN A 276 -9.24 -12.11 -18.35
N ARG A 277 -7.98 -12.53 -18.04
CA ARG A 277 -7.61 -13.17 -16.78
C ARG A 277 -7.06 -12.14 -15.81
N PHE A 278 -7.30 -12.39 -14.52
CA PHE A 278 -6.66 -11.64 -13.44
C PHE A 278 -5.30 -12.27 -13.10
N TYR A 279 -4.32 -11.42 -12.86
CA TYR A 279 -3.00 -11.75 -12.38
C TYR A 279 -2.70 -10.96 -11.12
N PHE A 280 -2.12 -11.61 -10.12
CA PHE A 280 -1.64 -10.93 -8.92
C PHE A 280 -0.39 -10.11 -9.24
N LEU A 281 -0.39 -8.82 -8.84
CA LEU A 281 0.75 -7.93 -9.03
C LEU A 281 1.56 -7.76 -7.75
N GLU A 282 0.96 -7.26 -6.69
CA GLU A 282 1.66 -7.07 -5.42
C GLU A 282 0.69 -6.93 -4.26
N THR A 283 1.22 -7.05 -3.04
CA THR A 283 0.47 -6.79 -1.81
C THR A 283 1.38 -6.14 -0.78
N ALA A 284 0.86 -5.12 -0.11
CA ALA A 284 1.49 -4.44 1.01
C ALA A 284 0.76 -4.81 2.31
N ALA A 285 1.52 -5.06 3.39
CA ALA A 285 0.97 -5.35 4.72
C ALA A 285 0.76 -4.04 5.51
N ARG A 286 0.07 -3.10 4.91
CA ARG A 286 -0.27 -1.79 5.47
C ARG A 286 -1.51 -1.19 4.82
N ALA A 287 -2.02 -0.12 5.40
CA ALA A 287 -3.06 0.69 4.79
C ALA A 287 -2.56 1.38 3.50
N ALA A 288 -3.43 1.49 2.51
CA ALA A 288 -3.10 2.09 1.22
C ALA A 288 -2.75 3.58 1.33
N GLY A 289 -1.93 4.05 0.39
CA GLY A 289 -1.63 5.48 0.19
C GLY A 289 -2.66 6.18 -0.70
N ALA A 290 -2.30 7.37 -1.18
CA ALA A 290 -3.09 8.16 -2.12
C ALA A 290 -4.56 8.35 -1.70
N TYR A 291 -4.80 8.53 -0.40
CA TYR A 291 -6.14 8.73 0.20
C TYR A 291 -7.14 7.59 -0.11
N ILE A 292 -6.64 6.38 -0.42
CA ILE A 292 -7.50 5.20 -0.62
C ILE A 292 -8.19 4.81 0.69
N VAL A 293 -7.56 5.04 1.85
CA VAL A 293 -8.23 4.84 3.16
C VAL A 293 -9.44 5.75 3.29
N ASP A 294 -9.32 7.02 2.90
CA ASP A 294 -10.42 7.99 2.92
C ASP A 294 -11.55 7.58 1.93
N LEU A 295 -11.18 7.03 0.77
CA LEU A 295 -12.12 6.46 -0.18
C LEU A 295 -12.93 5.29 0.44
N VAL A 296 -12.24 4.36 1.11
CA VAL A 296 -12.89 3.23 1.79
C VAL A 296 -13.80 3.74 2.92
N GLU A 297 -13.32 4.68 3.73
CA GLU A 297 -14.12 5.27 4.80
C GLU A 297 -15.35 6.03 4.26
N ALA A 298 -15.20 6.79 3.18
CA ALA A 298 -16.31 7.49 2.55
C ALA A 298 -17.41 6.56 2.07
N SER A 299 -17.06 5.40 1.48
CA SER A 299 -18.01 4.42 0.98
C SER A 299 -18.63 3.54 2.07
N THR A 300 -17.84 3.20 3.11
CA THR A 300 -18.21 2.17 4.08
C THR A 300 -18.36 2.69 5.51
N GLY A 301 -17.67 3.77 5.87
CA GLY A 301 -17.51 4.24 7.25
C GLY A 301 -16.41 3.49 8.02
N VAL A 302 -15.63 2.65 7.35
CA VAL A 302 -14.54 1.87 7.94
C VAL A 302 -13.22 2.60 7.69
N ASN A 303 -12.63 3.19 8.72
CA ASN A 303 -11.30 3.76 8.65
C ASN A 303 -10.25 2.66 8.89
N LEU A 304 -9.50 2.27 7.86
CA LEU A 304 -8.57 1.16 7.92
C LEU A 304 -7.41 1.39 8.90
N TRP A 305 -6.98 2.62 9.14
CA TRP A 305 -5.96 2.93 10.14
C TRP A 305 -6.47 2.69 11.56
N ALA A 306 -7.66 3.19 11.87
CA ALA A 306 -8.27 3.02 13.18
C ALA A 306 -8.60 1.54 13.45
N GLU A 307 -9.14 0.84 12.46
CA GLU A 307 -9.46 -0.59 12.60
C GLU A 307 -8.19 -1.45 12.74
N TRP A 308 -7.09 -1.07 12.06
CA TRP A 308 -5.81 -1.74 12.25
C TRP A 308 -5.29 -1.59 13.68
N ALA A 309 -5.38 -0.39 14.26
CA ALA A 309 -5.01 -0.16 15.66
C ALA A 309 -5.85 -1.05 16.60
N ARG A 310 -7.18 -1.09 16.44
CA ARG A 310 -8.07 -1.95 17.22
C ARG A 310 -7.72 -3.43 17.09
N LEU A 311 -7.40 -3.86 15.88
CA LEU A 311 -7.00 -5.24 15.59
C LEU A 311 -5.70 -5.62 16.29
N GLU A 312 -4.68 -4.75 16.25
CA GLU A 312 -3.39 -4.97 16.93
C GLU A 312 -3.54 -4.97 18.46
N ILE A 313 -4.40 -4.11 18.99
CA ILE A 313 -4.73 -4.06 20.42
C ILE A 313 -5.47 -5.33 20.86
N ALA A 314 -6.39 -5.83 20.06
CA ALA A 314 -7.09 -7.09 20.33
C ALA A 314 -6.14 -8.29 20.41
N GLY A 315 -5.09 -8.27 19.56
CA GLY A 315 -3.91 -9.14 19.69
C GLY A 315 -4.15 -10.64 19.51
N GLY A 316 -5.29 -11.10 18.98
CA GLY A 316 -5.63 -12.52 18.85
C GLY A 316 -6.15 -13.19 20.13
N ASP A 317 -5.91 -12.57 21.28
CA ASP A 317 -6.41 -13.02 22.57
C ASP A 317 -7.91 -12.66 22.76
N ARG A 318 -8.38 -11.70 21.98
CA ARG A 318 -9.76 -11.22 21.95
C ARG A 318 -10.33 -11.33 20.54
N PRO A 319 -11.61 -11.73 20.39
CA PRO A 319 -12.27 -11.67 19.09
C PRO A 319 -12.29 -10.23 18.57
N TYR A 320 -11.85 -10.05 17.33
CA TYR A 320 -12.03 -8.81 16.59
C TYR A 320 -13.17 -8.99 15.60
N SER A 321 -14.07 -8.02 15.53
CA SER A 321 -15.10 -7.92 14.51
C SER A 321 -15.09 -6.52 13.92
N PRO A 322 -15.09 -6.38 12.59
CA PRO A 322 -15.20 -5.07 11.98
C PRO A 322 -16.52 -4.41 12.34
N PRO A 323 -16.60 -3.08 12.36
CA PRO A 323 -17.85 -2.37 12.62
C PRO A 323 -18.88 -2.67 11.51
N ASN A 324 -20.17 -2.48 11.84
CA ASN A 324 -21.20 -2.43 10.82
C ASN A 324 -20.86 -1.28 9.85
N HIS A 325 -20.94 -1.54 8.55
CA HIS A 325 -20.50 -0.59 7.54
C HIS A 325 -21.60 -0.30 6.52
N ARG A 326 -21.51 0.89 5.91
CA ARG A 326 -22.38 1.29 4.79
C ARG A 326 -22.00 0.51 3.54
N LEU A 327 -22.88 0.53 2.55
CA LEU A 327 -22.69 -0.12 1.26
C LEU A 327 -22.76 0.89 0.11
N ASP A 328 -22.37 2.15 0.36
CA ASP A 328 -22.27 3.17 -0.66
C ASP A 328 -21.05 2.92 -1.55
N TYR A 329 -21.06 3.44 -2.76
CA TYR A 329 -19.92 3.44 -3.66
C TYR A 329 -19.22 4.77 -3.59
N ALA A 330 -17.90 4.77 -3.74
CA ALA A 330 -17.13 6.00 -3.79
C ALA A 330 -16.13 6.00 -4.96
N GLY A 331 -15.73 7.18 -5.35
CA GLY A 331 -14.66 7.42 -6.30
C GLY A 331 -13.79 8.57 -5.84
N ILE A 332 -12.50 8.45 -6.03
CA ILE A 332 -11.53 9.50 -5.76
C ILE A 332 -10.85 9.96 -7.02
N ILE A 333 -10.60 11.25 -7.10
CA ILE A 333 -9.79 11.89 -8.13
C ILE A 333 -8.74 12.77 -7.46
N ILE A 334 -7.48 12.65 -7.88
CA ILE A 334 -6.37 13.49 -7.40
C ILE A 334 -5.49 13.87 -8.59
N SER A 335 -5.08 15.13 -8.61
CA SER A 335 -4.15 15.69 -9.58
C SER A 335 -3.12 16.57 -8.89
N LEU A 336 -1.88 16.55 -9.37
CA LEU A 336 -0.98 17.67 -9.15
C LEU A 336 -1.63 18.93 -9.77
N ALA A 337 -1.48 20.05 -9.09
CA ALA A 337 -2.09 21.32 -9.52
C ALA A 337 -1.02 22.39 -9.78
N ARG A 338 -1.24 23.14 -10.86
CA ARG A 338 -0.42 24.33 -11.18
C ARG A 338 -0.51 25.41 -10.09
N GLN A 339 -1.68 25.46 -9.44
CA GLN A 339 -1.95 26.41 -8.36
C GLN A 339 -1.34 25.91 -7.05
N GLU A 340 -0.74 26.81 -6.28
CA GLU A 340 -0.25 26.49 -4.93
C GLU A 340 -1.41 26.08 -4.01
N HIS A 341 -2.52 26.82 -4.08
CA HIS A 341 -3.76 26.53 -3.36
C HIS A 341 -4.90 26.30 -4.36
N PRO A 342 -5.10 25.07 -4.87
CA PRO A 342 -6.14 24.79 -5.85
C PRO A 342 -7.53 24.91 -5.25
N ASP A 343 -8.42 25.66 -5.91
CA ASP A 343 -9.81 25.84 -5.50
C ASP A 343 -10.74 24.90 -6.26
N THR A 344 -11.32 23.94 -5.54
CA THR A 344 -12.29 22.98 -6.07
C THR A 344 -13.76 23.41 -5.84
N SER A 345 -14.03 24.63 -5.41
CA SER A 345 -15.39 25.12 -5.08
C SER A 345 -16.34 25.15 -6.29
N ALA A 346 -15.82 25.25 -7.50
CA ALA A 346 -16.60 25.18 -8.76
C ALA A 346 -17.23 23.78 -9.03
N TYR A 347 -16.81 22.76 -8.31
CA TYR A 347 -17.38 21.42 -8.34
C TYR A 347 -18.45 21.32 -7.25
N GLN A 348 -19.74 21.30 -7.64
CA GLN A 348 -20.87 21.49 -6.71
C GLN A 348 -21.84 20.33 -6.65
N ASP A 349 -21.50 19.16 -7.24
CA ASP A 349 -22.37 18.00 -7.17
C ASP A 349 -22.54 17.55 -5.70
N PRO A 350 -23.77 17.19 -5.27
CA PRO A 350 -24.07 16.84 -3.88
C PRO A 350 -23.39 15.55 -3.42
N GLU A 351 -22.88 14.76 -4.34
CA GLU A 351 -22.12 13.54 -4.10
C GLU A 351 -20.68 13.81 -3.61
N ILE A 352 -20.18 15.04 -3.66
CA ILE A 352 -18.84 15.37 -3.16
C ILE A 352 -18.90 15.37 -1.62
N THR A 353 -18.19 14.43 -1.03
CA THR A 353 -18.13 14.24 0.44
C THR A 353 -16.81 14.64 1.07
N TRP A 354 -15.77 14.82 0.27
CA TRP A 354 -14.45 15.21 0.73
C TRP A 354 -13.70 16.01 -0.32
N ARG A 355 -12.87 16.96 0.15
CA ARG A 355 -11.98 17.80 -0.66
C ARG A 355 -10.59 17.77 -0.08
N LEU A 356 -9.59 17.61 -0.94
CA LEU A 356 -8.19 17.65 -0.54
C LEU A 356 -7.76 19.08 -0.24
N ASP A 357 -7.22 19.29 0.94
CA ASP A 357 -6.54 20.52 1.36
C ASP A 357 -5.03 20.22 1.44
N ARG A 358 -4.33 20.43 0.33
CA ARG A 358 -2.89 20.22 0.22
C ARG A 358 -2.32 21.11 -0.87
N LEU A 359 -1.16 21.74 -0.56
CA LEU A 359 -0.44 22.56 -1.53
C LEU A 359 -0.16 21.78 -2.82
N HIS A 360 -0.39 22.45 -3.96
CA HIS A 360 -0.17 21.90 -5.30
C HIS A 360 -0.90 20.59 -5.61
N HIS A 361 -1.97 20.28 -4.87
CA HIS A 361 -2.78 19.10 -5.14
C HIS A 361 -4.27 19.43 -5.10
N ALA A 362 -4.98 19.08 -6.15
CA ALA A 362 -6.45 19.11 -6.18
C ALA A 362 -6.98 17.68 -6.01
N GLY A 363 -8.01 17.50 -5.19
CA GLY A 363 -8.61 16.19 -4.99
C GLY A 363 -10.04 16.23 -4.47
N LEU A 364 -10.84 15.25 -4.87
CA LEU A 364 -12.23 15.08 -4.44
C LEU A 364 -12.53 13.60 -4.20
N ILE A 365 -13.35 13.32 -3.18
CA ILE A 365 -14.04 12.03 -3.05
C ILE A 365 -15.54 12.29 -3.26
N ILE A 366 -16.14 11.47 -4.09
CA ILE A 366 -17.57 11.44 -4.38
C ILE A 366 -18.18 10.13 -3.91
N THR A 367 -19.40 10.16 -3.38
CA THR A 367 -20.12 8.99 -2.92
C THR A 367 -21.52 8.92 -3.48
N SER A 368 -21.98 7.73 -3.80
CA SER A 368 -23.36 7.48 -4.26
C SER A 368 -23.78 6.06 -3.94
N ARG A 369 -25.09 5.82 -3.84
CA ARG A 369 -25.65 4.45 -3.82
C ARG A 369 -25.66 3.80 -5.19
N ASP A 370 -25.45 4.58 -6.25
CA ASP A 370 -25.38 4.10 -7.64
C ASP A 370 -23.92 4.13 -8.12
N PRO A 371 -23.29 2.98 -8.42
CA PRO A 371 -21.93 2.92 -8.93
C PRO A 371 -21.76 3.59 -10.29
N GLU A 372 -22.81 3.64 -11.13
CA GLU A 372 -22.75 4.31 -12.43
C GLU A 372 -22.73 5.83 -12.29
N ARG A 373 -23.39 6.38 -11.26
CA ARG A 373 -23.30 7.81 -10.94
C ARG A 373 -21.87 8.19 -10.54
N VAL A 374 -21.21 7.37 -9.70
CA VAL A 374 -19.81 7.56 -9.32
C VAL A 374 -18.91 7.55 -10.56
N ARG A 375 -19.07 6.56 -11.44
CA ARG A 375 -18.29 6.44 -12.68
C ARG A 375 -18.47 7.68 -13.57
N THR A 376 -19.72 8.08 -13.82
CA THR A 376 -20.05 9.22 -14.69
C THR A 376 -19.45 10.52 -14.16
N LEU A 377 -19.51 10.76 -12.85
CA LEU A 377 -18.91 11.95 -12.23
C LEU A 377 -17.38 11.92 -12.34
N LEU A 378 -16.75 10.78 -12.05
CA LEU A 378 -15.28 10.65 -12.19
C LEU A 378 -14.82 10.91 -13.63
N ASP A 379 -15.51 10.34 -14.62
CA ASP A 379 -15.19 10.54 -16.04
C ASP A 379 -15.31 12.03 -16.41
N SER A 380 -16.38 12.69 -15.98
CA SER A 380 -16.60 14.13 -16.19
C SER A 380 -15.53 14.98 -15.47
N TYR A 381 -15.23 14.65 -14.22
CA TYR A 381 -14.25 15.41 -13.44
C TYR A 381 -12.82 15.19 -13.94
N THR A 382 -12.49 14.02 -14.45
CA THR A 382 -11.18 13.76 -15.04
C THR A 382 -10.91 14.73 -16.21
N ALA A 383 -11.87 14.91 -17.12
CA ALA A 383 -11.73 15.86 -18.22
C ALA A 383 -11.52 17.30 -17.71
N ARG A 384 -12.33 17.73 -16.73
CA ARG A 384 -12.23 19.08 -16.15
C ARG A 384 -10.94 19.30 -15.37
N PHE A 385 -10.46 18.30 -14.62
CA PHE A 385 -9.22 18.39 -13.85
C PHE A 385 -7.99 18.60 -14.75
N TYR A 386 -7.97 18.02 -15.97
CA TYR A 386 -6.93 18.31 -16.95
C TYR A 386 -6.92 19.79 -17.34
N GLU A 387 -8.08 20.41 -17.48
CA GLU A 387 -8.21 21.83 -17.83
C GLU A 387 -7.91 22.76 -16.64
N ASP A 388 -8.50 22.45 -15.48
CA ASP A 388 -8.50 23.34 -14.32
C ASP A 388 -7.19 23.29 -13.51
N PHE A 389 -6.60 22.10 -13.33
CA PHE A 389 -5.51 21.89 -12.36
C PHE A 389 -4.24 21.30 -12.95
N PHE A 390 -4.34 20.29 -13.78
CA PHE A 390 -3.27 19.35 -14.11
C PHE A 390 -1.89 19.98 -14.33
N ALA A 391 -0.92 19.45 -13.59
CA ALA A 391 0.51 19.72 -13.73
C ALA A 391 1.28 18.39 -13.76
N THR A 392 2.49 18.42 -14.30
CA THR A 392 3.41 17.27 -14.30
C THR A 392 4.68 17.67 -13.54
N GLU A 393 5.18 16.75 -12.73
CA GLU A 393 6.52 16.85 -12.15
C GLU A 393 7.36 15.65 -12.59
N PRO A 394 8.69 15.78 -12.65
CA PRO A 394 9.56 14.62 -12.83
C PRO A 394 9.30 13.57 -11.73
N LEU A 395 9.44 12.28 -12.09
CA LEU A 395 9.40 11.21 -11.09
C LEU A 395 10.42 11.49 -9.98
N PRO A 396 10.01 11.44 -8.71
CA PRO A 396 10.95 11.59 -7.61
C PRO A 396 11.91 10.39 -7.58
N ASP A 397 13.16 10.63 -7.20
CA ASP A 397 14.16 9.56 -6.99
C ASP A 397 13.79 8.63 -5.82
N LYS A 398 12.90 9.09 -4.95
CA LYS A 398 12.32 8.32 -3.82
C LYS A 398 10.83 8.63 -3.71
N PRO A 399 10.01 7.70 -3.21
CA PRO A 399 8.60 7.96 -2.96
C PRO A 399 8.44 9.20 -2.07
N VAL A 400 7.57 10.10 -2.47
CA VAL A 400 7.18 11.26 -1.66
C VAL A 400 6.01 10.82 -0.77
N SER A 401 6.14 11.09 0.50
CA SER A 401 5.11 10.81 1.52
C SER A 401 3.87 11.67 1.33
#